data_2c5a659b40b399b65d502b03451f1606
#
_entry.id   2c5a659b40b399b65d502b03451f1606
#
_cell.length_a   1.000
_cell.length_b   1.000
_cell.length_c   1.000
_cell.angle_alpha   90.00
_cell.angle_beta   90.00
_cell.angle_gamma   90.00
#
_symmetry.space_group_name_H-M   'P 1'
#
loop_
_entity.id
_entity.type
_entity.pdbx_description
1 polymer ?
#
loop_
_entity_poly.entity_id
_entity_poly.type
_entity_poly.pdbx_seq_one_letter_code
_entity_poly.pdbx_strand_id
1 'polypeptide(L)'
;MAGASSSRRRSLLLAGLSGLSVAGLSACDSLPPAAAAPIRPPPPPAEIPPEYRAELPPPAPREFRGAWVATVANIDWPSKPGLSAATLRKEALAILNRAQQVGLNALVLQVRPACDAIYPSTLEPWTEYLSGEQGKPPIAAGEAAWDPLAFWVAEAHKRGLELHAWLNPYRARHSSAKSQPAATHISQRRPDLVKAYGDMQWMDPGEAEAAMHTLAVVADVVRRYDIDGLHIDDYFYPYPVTTTPAVPATATAAAIPAGPEVPFPDDEGYARYRLGGGALGREDWRRANVDSLVEAIYRAVHLIKPWVRFGVSPFGVGKPELRPPGVIGFSQYDKLYADAERWLAQGWLDYLAPQLYWPIAREGLQFPVLLDYWLQQNTASRHVWPGLFTSQTINPNVRSLLMWPGREIFEQIALQRSRPAATGHIHFSMVALMQDRDSLATLLQAWSYAQAALVPETTWLNGPPPPTPQVRIVGEQVLIDAPASSTPSASDALNRWAVWRREDGVWRLSVLSGSLRRFELGKATAVVVQAVDRTGQLSERVLLKRP
;
A
#
# COMPACT_ATOMS: atom_id res chain seq x y z
N MET A 1 -14.36 -33.51 18.26
CA MET A 1 -12.97 -33.57 17.80
C MET A 1 -12.92 -32.95 16.39
N ALA A 2 -12.76 -31.63 16.27
CA ALA A 2 -12.52 -30.92 15.01
C ALA A 2 -12.02 -29.52 15.36
N GLY A 3 -10.70 -29.34 15.40
CA GLY A 3 -10.15 -28.03 15.77
C GLY A 3 -8.62 -27.96 15.68
N ALA A 4 -8.02 -28.38 14.54
CA ALA A 4 -6.57 -28.25 14.41
C ALA A 4 -6.08 -28.04 12.95
N SER A 5 -6.94 -27.55 12.03
CA SER A 5 -6.59 -27.55 10.59
C SER A 5 -6.37 -26.16 9.97
N SER A 6 -6.66 -25.06 10.67
CA SER A 6 -6.64 -23.73 10.03
C SER A 6 -5.31 -22.95 10.14
N SER A 7 -4.44 -23.29 11.11
CA SER A 7 -3.19 -22.54 11.32
C SER A 7 -2.05 -22.93 10.36
N ARG A 8 -2.01 -24.17 9.90
CA ARG A 8 -0.95 -24.65 9.00
C ARG A 8 -1.03 -24.10 7.57
N ARG A 9 -2.23 -23.72 7.10
CA ARG A 9 -2.43 -23.23 5.71
C ARG A 9 -2.03 -21.76 5.50
N ARG A 10 -2.05 -20.94 6.56
CA ARG A 10 -1.60 -19.54 6.47
C ARG A 10 -0.08 -19.39 6.37
N SER A 11 0.67 -20.32 6.93
CA SER A 11 2.14 -20.30 6.88
C SER A 11 2.72 -20.66 5.51
N LEU A 12 2.01 -21.45 4.71
CA LEU A 12 2.45 -21.84 3.36
C LEU A 12 2.27 -20.73 2.31
N LEU A 13 1.34 -19.79 2.52
CA LEU A 13 1.09 -18.68 1.58
C LEU A 13 2.09 -17.52 1.74
N LEU A 14 2.66 -17.35 2.92
CA LEU A 14 3.81 -16.46 3.15
C LEU A 14 5.11 -17.01 2.54
N ALA A 15 5.22 -18.32 2.36
CA ALA A 15 6.35 -18.96 1.69
C ALA A 15 6.40 -18.65 0.18
N GLY A 16 5.29 -18.30 -0.44
CA GLY A 16 5.26 -17.92 -1.86
C GLY A 16 5.93 -16.57 -2.16
N LEU A 17 6.01 -15.67 -1.18
CA LEU A 17 6.81 -14.44 -1.26
C LEU A 17 8.25 -14.67 -0.77
N SER A 18 8.50 -15.73 -0.02
CA SER A 18 9.82 -16.15 0.47
C SER A 18 10.55 -17.06 -0.51
N GLY A 19 9.91 -17.49 -1.56
CA GLY A 19 10.44 -18.42 -2.57
C GLY A 19 11.52 -17.86 -3.50
N LEU A 20 11.99 -16.64 -3.29
CA LEU A 20 13.27 -16.17 -3.83
C LEU A 20 14.40 -16.73 -2.96
N SER A 21 14.59 -18.01 -3.14
CA SER A 21 15.61 -18.83 -2.52
C SER A 21 16.98 -18.23 -2.73
N VAL A 22 17.64 -18.09 -1.65
CA VAL A 22 19.09 -18.09 -1.50
C VAL A 22 19.67 -19.30 -2.27
N ALA A 23 19.92 -19.15 -3.55
CA ALA A 23 20.84 -19.99 -4.29
C ALA A 23 22.23 -19.36 -4.18
N GLY A 24 23.04 -19.90 -3.29
CA GLY A 24 24.46 -19.59 -3.22
C GLY A 24 24.89 -18.98 -1.88
N LEU A 25 25.21 -19.84 -0.93
CA LEU A 25 26.36 -19.77 -0.02
C LEU A 25 26.19 -20.88 1.03
N SER A 26 26.60 -22.09 0.65
CA SER A 26 26.86 -23.15 1.62
C SER A 26 28.31 -23.03 2.06
N ALA A 27 28.53 -22.40 3.16
CA ALA A 27 29.62 -22.65 4.10
C ALA A 27 29.42 -21.70 5.28
N CYS A 28 28.76 -22.15 6.32
CA CYS A 28 28.95 -21.57 7.67
C CYS A 28 28.78 -22.68 8.68
N ASP A 29 29.88 -22.93 9.35
CA ASP A 29 29.98 -23.69 10.56
C ASP A 29 28.88 -23.36 11.56
N SER A 30 28.50 -24.39 12.32
CA SER A 30 27.55 -24.33 13.44
C SER A 30 28.01 -23.34 14.51
N LEU A 31 27.60 -22.09 14.37
CA LEU A 31 27.59 -21.14 15.49
C LEU A 31 26.41 -21.48 16.40
N PRO A 32 26.61 -21.54 17.73
CA PRO A 32 25.52 -21.70 18.67
C PRO A 32 24.51 -20.56 18.48
N PRO A 33 23.20 -20.81 18.72
CA PRO A 33 22.20 -19.77 18.62
C PRO A 33 22.60 -18.60 19.49
N ALA A 34 22.83 -17.44 18.88
CA ALA A 34 23.07 -16.21 19.63
C ALA A 34 21.91 -16.05 20.62
N ALA A 35 22.21 -16.04 21.91
CA ALA A 35 21.24 -15.76 22.94
C ALA A 35 20.54 -14.46 22.57
N ALA A 36 19.20 -14.49 22.47
CA ALA A 36 18.42 -13.28 22.18
C ALA A 36 18.88 -12.19 23.16
N ALA A 37 19.44 -11.12 22.63
CA ALA A 37 19.86 -10.00 23.46
C ALA A 37 18.65 -9.56 24.29
N PRO A 38 18.81 -9.33 25.59
CA PRO A 38 17.71 -8.92 26.45
C PRO A 38 17.04 -7.68 25.80
N ILE A 39 15.71 -7.73 25.66
CA ILE A 39 14.90 -6.65 25.15
C ILE A 39 15.22 -5.43 26.00
N ARG A 40 16.01 -4.50 25.47
CA ARG A 40 16.21 -3.22 26.14
C ARG A 40 14.83 -2.58 26.28
N PRO A 41 14.47 -2.08 27.48
CA PRO A 41 13.24 -1.32 27.62
C PRO A 41 13.22 -0.22 26.56
N PRO A 42 12.04 0.09 25.98
CA PRO A 42 11.94 1.20 25.04
C PRO A 42 12.50 2.47 25.69
N PRO A 43 13.10 3.37 24.90
CA PRO A 43 13.59 4.64 25.44
C PRO A 43 12.43 5.36 26.15
N PRO A 44 12.71 6.17 27.17
CA PRO A 44 11.66 6.96 27.84
C PRO A 44 10.88 7.78 26.78
N PRO A 45 9.60 8.10 27.05
CA PRO A 45 8.82 8.93 26.13
C PRO A 45 9.62 10.15 25.70
N ALA A 46 9.69 10.41 24.40
CA ALA A 46 10.43 11.54 23.88
C ALA A 46 9.99 12.82 24.60
N GLU A 47 10.94 13.63 25.08
CA GLU A 47 10.62 14.93 25.64
C GLU A 47 9.81 15.73 24.64
N ILE A 48 8.78 16.43 25.12
CA ILE A 48 7.93 17.28 24.28
C ILE A 48 8.79 18.44 23.78
N PRO A 49 9.06 18.56 22.48
CA PRO A 49 9.91 19.61 21.95
C PRO A 49 9.42 21.01 22.35
N PRO A 50 10.31 21.96 22.61
CA PRO A 50 9.94 23.31 23.10
C PRO A 50 8.92 24.04 22.21
N GLU A 51 8.97 23.85 20.90
CA GLU A 51 8.04 24.46 19.94
C GLU A 51 6.57 24.07 20.18
N TYR A 52 6.32 22.91 20.78
CA TYR A 52 4.95 22.51 21.18
C TYR A 52 4.44 23.23 22.45
N ARG A 53 5.30 23.99 23.13
CA ARG A 53 4.96 24.82 24.28
C ARG A 53 4.89 26.32 23.96
N ALA A 54 5.21 26.69 22.71
CA ALA A 54 5.15 28.08 22.25
C ALA A 54 3.73 28.66 22.28
N GLU A 55 3.58 29.96 22.05
CA GLU A 55 2.26 30.62 22.01
C GLU A 55 1.41 30.10 20.84
N LEU A 56 2.01 29.85 19.70
CA LEU A 56 1.39 29.22 18.53
C LEU A 56 1.96 27.80 18.32
N PRO A 57 1.14 26.88 17.76
CA PRO A 57 1.64 25.54 17.45
C PRO A 57 2.70 25.58 16.33
N PRO A 58 3.64 24.63 16.32
CA PRO A 58 4.55 24.46 15.20
C PRO A 58 3.79 24.16 13.89
N PRO A 59 4.47 24.13 12.74
CA PRO A 59 3.91 23.52 11.52
C PRO A 59 3.45 22.10 11.79
N ALA A 60 2.34 21.70 11.17
CA ALA A 60 1.84 20.33 11.31
C ALA A 60 2.86 19.32 10.76
N PRO A 61 3.25 18.29 11.53
CA PRO A 61 4.11 17.22 11.02
C PRO A 61 3.51 16.59 9.77
N ARG A 62 4.36 16.26 8.80
CA ARG A 62 3.96 15.62 7.56
C ARG A 62 4.71 14.31 7.37
N GLU A 63 3.99 13.22 7.29
CA GLU A 63 4.54 11.88 7.06
C GLU A 63 3.42 10.96 6.57
N PHE A 64 3.59 10.29 5.44
CA PHE A 64 2.68 9.22 5.06
C PHE A 64 2.89 8.00 5.95
N ARG A 65 1.85 7.57 6.64
CA ARG A 65 1.83 6.40 7.54
C ARG A 65 0.78 5.43 7.05
N GLY A 66 1.14 4.66 6.04
CA GLY A 66 0.21 3.74 5.37
C GLY A 66 0.31 2.30 5.86
N ALA A 67 -0.73 1.51 5.57
CA ALA A 67 -0.67 0.06 5.63
C ALA A 67 -1.44 -0.56 4.47
N TRP A 68 -0.88 -1.63 3.87
CA TRP A 68 -1.59 -2.45 2.90
C TRP A 68 -2.61 -3.35 3.58
N VAL A 69 -3.79 -3.45 2.93
CA VAL A 69 -4.85 -4.40 3.27
C VAL A 69 -5.08 -5.29 2.06
N ALA A 70 -4.44 -6.46 2.04
CA ALA A 70 -4.51 -7.41 0.94
C ALA A 70 -5.77 -8.29 1.05
N THR A 71 -6.52 -8.38 -0.05
CA THR A 71 -7.71 -9.23 -0.15
C THR A 71 -7.41 -10.58 -0.79
N VAL A 72 -6.41 -10.63 -1.68
CA VAL A 72 -5.97 -11.87 -2.30
C VAL A 72 -5.64 -12.91 -1.23
N ALA A 73 -6.09 -14.13 -1.45
CA ALA A 73 -5.88 -15.25 -0.52
C ALA A 73 -6.34 -14.97 0.94
N ASN A 74 -7.17 -13.94 1.15
CA ASN A 74 -7.64 -13.52 2.47
C ASN A 74 -6.50 -13.22 3.46
N ILE A 75 -5.46 -12.54 2.99
CA ILE A 75 -4.27 -12.21 3.81
C ILE A 75 -4.68 -11.30 4.97
N ASP A 76 -5.33 -10.16 4.68
CA ASP A 76 -5.74 -9.17 5.68
C ASP A 76 -7.27 -9.11 5.84
N TRP A 77 -8.00 -8.96 4.74
CA TRP A 77 -9.46 -8.83 4.73
C TRP A 77 -10.06 -9.40 3.44
N PRO A 78 -11.22 -10.10 3.55
CA PRO A 78 -11.81 -10.60 4.79
C PRO A 78 -10.99 -11.74 5.41
N SER A 79 -11.25 -12.08 6.67
CA SER A 79 -10.51 -13.13 7.39
C SER A 79 -10.65 -14.51 6.75
N LYS A 80 -11.73 -14.74 6.01
CA LYS A 80 -12.01 -15.91 5.15
C LYS A 80 -13.14 -15.59 4.20
N PRO A 81 -13.28 -16.35 3.09
CA PRO A 81 -14.42 -16.19 2.20
C PRO A 81 -15.75 -16.70 2.82
N GLY A 82 -16.88 -16.26 2.26
CA GLY A 82 -18.22 -16.73 2.64
C GLY A 82 -18.74 -16.15 3.97
N LEU A 83 -18.20 -15.04 4.43
CA LEU A 83 -18.71 -14.31 5.59
C LEU A 83 -19.96 -13.50 5.20
N SER A 84 -20.88 -13.29 6.15
CA SER A 84 -22.02 -12.40 5.95
C SER A 84 -21.57 -10.95 5.77
N ALA A 85 -22.37 -10.14 5.05
CA ALA A 85 -22.10 -8.72 4.85
C ALA A 85 -21.93 -7.97 6.19
N ALA A 86 -22.71 -8.34 7.22
CA ALA A 86 -22.56 -7.79 8.57
C ALA A 86 -21.18 -8.09 9.18
N THR A 87 -20.67 -9.31 9.01
CA THR A 87 -19.33 -9.69 9.51
C THR A 87 -18.23 -9.00 8.72
N LEU A 88 -18.36 -8.92 7.40
CA LEU A 88 -17.42 -8.20 6.53
C LEU A 88 -17.28 -6.73 6.93
N ARG A 89 -18.42 -6.04 7.21
CA ARG A 89 -18.44 -4.66 7.72
C ARG A 89 -17.76 -4.56 9.10
N LYS A 90 -18.06 -5.50 10.00
CA LYS A 90 -17.45 -5.53 11.34
C LYS A 90 -15.93 -5.66 11.27
N GLU A 91 -15.42 -6.55 10.43
CA GLU A 91 -13.98 -6.72 10.22
C GLU A 91 -13.34 -5.45 9.62
N ALA A 92 -13.97 -4.85 8.60
CA ALA A 92 -13.51 -3.60 8.01
C ALA A 92 -13.43 -2.46 9.03
N LEU A 93 -14.48 -2.30 9.87
CA LEU A 93 -14.47 -1.30 10.96
C LEU A 93 -13.39 -1.58 11.99
N ALA A 94 -13.12 -2.85 12.32
CA ALA A 94 -12.05 -3.21 13.25
C ALA A 94 -10.66 -2.81 12.70
N ILE A 95 -10.42 -3.02 11.41
CA ILE A 95 -9.17 -2.61 10.73
C ILE A 95 -9.04 -1.09 10.73
N LEU A 96 -10.09 -0.36 10.34
CA LEU A 96 -10.10 1.10 10.32
C LEU A 96 -9.90 1.72 11.71
N ASN A 97 -10.56 1.16 12.72
CA ASN A 97 -10.38 1.60 14.11
C ASN A 97 -8.94 1.33 14.60
N ARG A 98 -8.37 0.18 14.26
CA ARG A 98 -6.99 -0.14 14.62
C ARG A 98 -6.00 0.79 13.91
N ALA A 99 -6.20 1.08 12.63
CA ALA A 99 -5.38 2.02 11.87
C ALA A 99 -5.38 3.42 12.54
N GLN A 100 -6.55 3.94 12.87
CA GLN A 100 -6.70 5.21 13.59
C GLN A 100 -6.03 5.16 14.97
N GLN A 101 -6.24 4.08 15.73
CA GLN A 101 -5.66 3.89 17.07
C GLN A 101 -4.14 3.89 17.05
N VAL A 102 -3.53 3.20 16.08
CA VAL A 102 -2.07 3.14 15.94
C VAL A 102 -1.47 4.47 15.50
N GLY A 103 -2.25 5.34 14.86
CA GLY A 103 -1.80 6.63 14.34
C GLY A 103 -1.40 6.59 12.86
N LEU A 104 -1.91 5.60 12.10
CA LEU A 104 -1.85 5.62 10.64
C LEU A 104 -2.74 6.75 10.09
N ASN A 105 -2.43 7.22 8.88
CA ASN A 105 -3.23 8.23 8.18
C ASN A 105 -3.70 7.79 6.79
N ALA A 106 -3.33 6.58 6.36
CA ALA A 106 -3.78 6.01 5.09
C ALA A 106 -3.88 4.47 5.13
N LEU A 107 -4.78 3.92 4.33
CA LEU A 107 -4.83 2.50 4.00
C LEU A 107 -4.76 2.29 2.49
N VAL A 108 -4.04 1.26 2.05
CA VAL A 108 -3.93 0.84 0.66
C VAL A 108 -4.68 -0.49 0.52
N LEU A 109 -5.96 -0.42 0.14
CA LEU A 109 -6.88 -1.55 0.08
C LEU A 109 -6.86 -2.22 -1.28
N GLN A 110 -6.58 -3.52 -1.34
CA GLN A 110 -6.64 -4.28 -2.59
C GLN A 110 -8.09 -4.49 -3.03
N VAL A 111 -8.47 -3.80 -4.10
CA VAL A 111 -9.85 -3.80 -4.63
C VAL A 111 -10.03 -4.67 -5.87
N ARG A 112 -8.91 -4.99 -6.55
CA ARG A 112 -8.84 -5.84 -7.75
C ARG A 112 -7.68 -6.84 -7.62
N PRO A 113 -7.92 -8.02 -7.02
CA PRO A 113 -6.84 -8.99 -6.80
C PRO A 113 -6.46 -9.84 -8.03
N ALA A 114 -7.42 -10.19 -8.90
CA ALA A 114 -7.20 -11.13 -10.00
C ALA A 114 -8.22 -10.96 -11.15
N CYS A 115 -8.26 -9.81 -11.80
CA CYS A 115 -9.29 -9.42 -12.80
C CYS A 115 -10.71 -9.64 -12.27
N ASP A 116 -10.91 -9.39 -11.01
CA ASP A 116 -12.16 -9.46 -10.28
C ASP A 116 -12.21 -8.36 -9.21
N ALA A 117 -13.37 -8.05 -8.68
CA ALA A 117 -13.58 -6.86 -7.88
C ALA A 117 -14.17 -7.17 -6.51
N ILE A 118 -13.84 -6.34 -5.49
CA ILE A 118 -14.55 -6.33 -4.21
C ILE A 118 -15.76 -5.38 -4.20
N TYR A 119 -16.10 -4.79 -5.33
CA TYR A 119 -17.16 -3.79 -5.50
C TYR A 119 -18.08 -4.17 -6.68
N PRO A 120 -19.30 -3.63 -6.77
CA PRO A 120 -20.16 -3.88 -7.92
C PRO A 120 -19.52 -3.31 -9.19
N SER A 121 -19.09 -4.17 -10.10
CA SER A 121 -18.49 -3.80 -11.38
C SER A 121 -19.28 -4.36 -12.55
N THR A 122 -19.39 -3.60 -13.64
CA THR A 122 -19.91 -4.08 -14.92
C THR A 122 -18.82 -4.61 -15.83
N LEU A 123 -17.56 -4.42 -15.46
CA LEU A 123 -16.38 -4.82 -16.23
C LEU A 123 -15.83 -6.18 -15.81
N GLU A 124 -15.87 -6.47 -14.51
CA GLU A 124 -15.27 -7.66 -13.90
C GLU A 124 -16.22 -8.30 -12.87
N PRO A 125 -16.13 -9.63 -12.65
CA PRO A 125 -16.96 -10.32 -11.67
C PRO A 125 -16.56 -9.96 -10.23
N TRP A 126 -17.44 -10.28 -9.28
CA TRP A 126 -17.08 -10.30 -7.86
C TRP A 126 -15.97 -11.31 -7.59
N THR A 127 -15.03 -10.94 -6.73
CA THR A 127 -13.94 -11.83 -6.32
C THR A 127 -14.43 -12.97 -5.41
N GLU A 128 -13.88 -14.17 -5.59
CA GLU A 128 -14.14 -15.32 -4.71
C GLU A 128 -13.66 -15.10 -3.27
N TYR A 129 -12.72 -14.20 -3.03
CA TYR A 129 -12.21 -13.94 -1.69
C TYR A 129 -13.24 -13.30 -0.75
N LEU A 130 -14.33 -12.75 -1.27
CA LEU A 130 -15.47 -12.28 -0.47
C LEU A 130 -16.48 -13.40 -0.20
N SER A 131 -17.08 -13.96 -1.25
CA SER A 131 -18.19 -14.91 -1.13
C SER A 131 -17.78 -16.38 -1.11
N GLY A 132 -16.58 -16.70 -1.55
CA GLY A 132 -16.09 -18.07 -1.79
C GLY A 132 -16.35 -18.56 -3.21
N GLU A 133 -17.07 -17.77 -4.04
CA GLU A 133 -17.41 -18.10 -5.41
C GLU A 133 -17.27 -16.84 -6.29
N GLN A 134 -16.44 -16.91 -7.33
CA GLN A 134 -16.26 -15.77 -8.22
C GLN A 134 -17.55 -15.44 -8.98
N GLY A 135 -17.88 -14.16 -9.07
CA GLY A 135 -19.13 -13.67 -9.67
C GLY A 135 -20.30 -13.54 -8.71
N LYS A 136 -20.20 -14.11 -7.51
CA LYS A 136 -21.25 -14.04 -6.51
C LYS A 136 -21.05 -12.87 -5.55
N PRO A 137 -22.01 -11.95 -5.40
CA PRO A 137 -21.91 -10.84 -4.47
C PRO A 137 -21.86 -11.33 -3.00
N PRO A 138 -21.23 -10.58 -2.10
CA PRO A 138 -21.09 -10.94 -0.68
C PRO A 138 -22.34 -10.58 0.15
N ILE A 139 -23.53 -10.81 -0.39
CA ILE A 139 -24.83 -10.55 0.22
C ILE A 139 -25.72 -11.77 0.10
N ALA A 140 -26.57 -12.02 1.09
CA ALA A 140 -27.56 -13.08 1.01
C ALA A 140 -28.73 -12.69 0.10
N ALA A 141 -29.47 -13.69 -0.42
CA ALA A 141 -30.67 -13.43 -1.20
C ALA A 141 -31.69 -12.63 -0.38
N GLY A 142 -32.15 -11.51 -0.92
CA GLY A 142 -33.09 -10.61 -0.25
C GLY A 142 -32.49 -9.54 0.64
N GLU A 143 -31.17 -9.55 0.87
CA GLU A 143 -30.48 -8.43 1.53
C GLU A 143 -30.32 -7.23 0.58
N ALA A 144 -30.28 -6.02 1.16
CA ALA A 144 -30.01 -4.81 0.39
C ALA A 144 -28.63 -4.86 -0.27
N ALA A 145 -28.54 -4.35 -1.49
CA ALA A 145 -27.27 -4.23 -2.19
C ALA A 145 -26.24 -3.50 -1.32
N TRP A 146 -25.03 -4.03 -1.28
CA TRP A 146 -23.91 -3.44 -0.53
C TRP A 146 -22.69 -3.28 -1.42
N ASP A 147 -22.11 -2.10 -1.37
CA ASP A 147 -20.85 -1.77 -2.03
C ASP A 147 -19.72 -1.71 -0.99
N PRO A 148 -18.87 -2.75 -0.90
CA PRO A 148 -17.74 -2.76 0.03
C PRO A 148 -16.77 -1.59 -0.15
N LEU A 149 -16.42 -1.22 -1.39
CA LEU A 149 -15.46 -0.14 -1.63
C LEU A 149 -16.03 1.22 -1.20
N ALA A 150 -17.28 1.52 -1.53
CA ALA A 150 -17.94 2.73 -1.06
C ALA A 150 -17.99 2.79 0.48
N PHE A 151 -18.24 1.66 1.13
CA PHE A 151 -18.22 1.55 2.59
C PHE A 151 -16.84 1.83 3.18
N TRP A 152 -15.77 1.21 2.63
CA TRP A 152 -14.40 1.42 3.09
C TRP A 152 -13.98 2.89 2.95
N VAL A 153 -14.27 3.52 1.82
CA VAL A 153 -13.97 4.94 1.57
C VAL A 153 -14.68 5.83 2.59
N ALA A 154 -15.99 5.67 2.75
CA ALA A 154 -16.77 6.48 3.67
C ALA A 154 -16.31 6.34 5.13
N GLU A 155 -16.01 5.11 5.56
CA GLU A 155 -15.59 4.84 6.94
C GLU A 155 -14.13 5.26 7.20
N ALA A 156 -13.25 5.22 6.19
CA ALA A 156 -11.90 5.77 6.27
C ALA A 156 -11.95 7.29 6.44
N HIS A 157 -12.70 7.99 5.60
CA HIS A 157 -12.84 9.45 5.64
C HIS A 157 -13.46 9.95 6.94
N LYS A 158 -14.43 9.23 7.53
CA LYS A 158 -14.97 9.56 8.88
C LYS A 158 -13.89 9.57 9.96
N ARG A 159 -12.82 8.80 9.77
CA ARG A 159 -11.68 8.70 10.71
C ARG A 159 -10.50 9.60 10.35
N GLY A 160 -10.63 10.42 9.30
CA GLY A 160 -9.54 11.24 8.77
C GLY A 160 -8.45 10.44 8.05
N LEU A 161 -8.71 9.18 7.70
CA LEU A 161 -7.78 8.33 6.95
C LEU A 161 -7.95 8.51 5.44
N GLU A 162 -6.86 8.48 4.68
CA GLU A 162 -6.90 8.29 3.24
C GLU A 162 -7.17 6.83 2.87
N LEU A 163 -7.87 6.61 1.76
CA LEU A 163 -8.03 5.30 1.15
C LEU A 163 -7.49 5.30 -0.28
N HIS A 164 -6.45 4.48 -0.49
CA HIS A 164 -5.89 4.22 -1.80
C HIS A 164 -6.40 2.87 -2.32
N ALA A 165 -7.00 2.87 -3.51
CA ALA A 165 -7.48 1.64 -4.14
C ALA A 165 -6.31 0.93 -4.84
N TRP A 166 -5.99 -0.29 -4.40
CA TRP A 166 -4.93 -1.10 -4.98
C TRP A 166 -5.48 -2.11 -5.97
N LEU A 167 -4.95 -2.07 -7.18
CA LEU A 167 -5.28 -2.97 -8.28
C LEU A 167 -4.04 -3.76 -8.68
N ASN A 168 -4.17 -5.09 -8.85
CA ASN A 168 -3.17 -5.84 -9.59
C ASN A 168 -3.44 -5.64 -11.10
N PRO A 169 -2.45 -5.19 -11.91
CA PRO A 169 -2.74 -4.78 -13.28
C PRO A 169 -3.02 -5.92 -14.26
N TYR A 170 -2.42 -7.09 -14.06
CA TYR A 170 -2.44 -8.15 -15.09
C TYR A 170 -2.79 -9.56 -14.59
N ARG A 171 -2.71 -9.83 -13.30
CA ARG A 171 -3.01 -11.17 -12.78
C ARG A 171 -4.49 -11.51 -12.98
N ALA A 172 -4.76 -12.53 -13.82
CA ALA A 172 -6.11 -13.00 -14.09
C ALA A 172 -6.55 -14.10 -13.09
N ARG A 173 -5.62 -14.92 -12.59
CA ARG A 173 -5.93 -15.94 -11.58
C ARG A 173 -4.73 -16.19 -10.68
N HIS A 174 -4.94 -16.18 -9.39
CA HIS A 174 -3.93 -16.51 -8.39
C HIS A 174 -3.96 -18.02 -8.08
N SER A 175 -2.82 -18.61 -7.72
CA SER A 175 -2.69 -20.03 -7.35
C SER A 175 -3.60 -20.46 -6.17
N SER A 176 -3.94 -19.53 -5.29
CA SER A 176 -4.87 -19.81 -4.17
C SER A 176 -6.34 -19.85 -4.56
N ALA A 177 -6.69 -19.50 -5.80
CA ALA A 177 -8.06 -19.50 -6.28
C ALA A 177 -8.65 -20.91 -6.30
N LYS A 178 -9.91 -21.05 -5.86
CA LYS A 178 -10.57 -22.36 -5.72
C LYS A 178 -11.85 -22.49 -6.51
N SER A 179 -12.58 -21.38 -6.70
CA SER A 179 -13.81 -21.41 -7.48
C SER A 179 -13.52 -21.49 -8.98
N GLN A 180 -14.49 -21.96 -9.77
CA GLN A 180 -14.41 -21.84 -11.22
C GLN A 180 -14.49 -20.35 -11.62
N PRO A 181 -13.82 -19.93 -12.70
CA PRO A 181 -13.96 -18.59 -13.23
C PRO A 181 -15.41 -18.30 -13.61
N ALA A 182 -15.93 -17.14 -13.21
CA ALA A 182 -17.25 -16.70 -13.62
C ALA A 182 -17.32 -16.48 -15.15
N ALA A 183 -18.47 -16.68 -15.78
CA ALA A 183 -18.66 -16.46 -17.22
C ALA A 183 -18.30 -15.03 -17.67
N THR A 184 -18.40 -14.05 -16.76
CA THR A 184 -18.02 -12.65 -17.00
C THR A 184 -16.54 -12.35 -16.77
N HIS A 185 -15.74 -13.31 -16.28
CA HIS A 185 -14.32 -13.13 -16.06
C HIS A 185 -13.55 -13.04 -17.39
N ILE A 186 -12.48 -12.25 -17.43
CA ILE A 186 -11.69 -12.02 -18.64
C ILE A 186 -11.18 -13.33 -19.27
N SER A 187 -10.79 -14.32 -18.47
CA SER A 187 -10.34 -15.63 -18.98
C SER A 187 -11.45 -16.43 -19.68
N GLN A 188 -12.73 -16.08 -19.50
CA GLN A 188 -13.87 -16.70 -20.16
C GLN A 188 -14.35 -15.85 -21.34
N ARG A 189 -14.33 -14.52 -21.20
CA ARG A 189 -14.81 -13.61 -22.24
C ARG A 189 -13.77 -13.35 -23.34
N ARG A 190 -12.50 -13.32 -22.98
CA ARG A 190 -11.35 -13.01 -23.86
C ARG A 190 -10.19 -13.93 -23.51
N PRO A 191 -10.34 -15.25 -23.71
CA PRO A 191 -9.29 -16.23 -23.44
C PRO A 191 -8.02 -15.99 -24.27
N ASP A 192 -8.14 -15.32 -25.41
CA ASP A 192 -7.05 -14.89 -26.28
C ASP A 192 -6.08 -13.92 -25.57
N LEU A 193 -6.57 -13.11 -24.63
CA LEU A 193 -5.75 -12.17 -23.85
C LEU A 193 -5.09 -12.80 -22.62
N VAL A 194 -5.42 -14.05 -22.27
CA VAL A 194 -4.99 -14.67 -21.01
C VAL A 194 -4.09 -15.86 -21.27
N LYS A 195 -2.93 -15.86 -20.64
CA LYS A 195 -1.94 -16.92 -20.71
C LYS A 195 -1.88 -17.71 -19.40
N ALA A 196 -1.77 -19.03 -19.49
CA ALA A 196 -1.40 -19.88 -18.36
C ALA A 196 0.11 -19.79 -18.12
N TYR A 197 0.53 -19.57 -16.85
CA TYR A 197 1.92 -19.51 -16.49
C TYR A 197 2.14 -20.08 -15.08
N GLY A 198 2.74 -21.25 -15.01
CA GLY A 198 2.77 -22.03 -13.77
C GLY A 198 1.35 -22.44 -13.34
N ASP A 199 1.03 -22.19 -12.08
CA ASP A 199 -0.29 -22.42 -11.47
C ASP A 199 -1.19 -21.17 -11.47
N MET A 200 -0.81 -20.15 -12.23
CA MET A 200 -1.53 -18.87 -12.36
C MET A 200 -2.04 -18.63 -13.79
N GLN A 201 -2.93 -17.65 -13.92
CA GLN A 201 -3.31 -17.08 -15.21
C GLN A 201 -3.01 -15.58 -15.21
N TRP A 202 -2.59 -15.09 -16.38
CA TRP A 202 -2.07 -13.74 -16.56
C TRP A 202 -2.63 -13.10 -17.83
N MET A 203 -3.13 -11.89 -17.76
CA MET A 203 -3.37 -11.10 -18.97
C MET A 203 -2.01 -10.79 -19.60
N ASP A 204 -1.88 -11.00 -20.90
CA ASP A 204 -0.65 -10.75 -21.64
C ASP A 204 -0.37 -9.24 -21.74
N PRO A 205 0.68 -8.71 -21.10
CA PRO A 205 1.01 -7.29 -21.20
C PRO A 205 1.40 -6.84 -22.61
N GLY A 206 1.75 -7.79 -23.48
CA GLY A 206 2.01 -7.55 -24.90
C GLY A 206 0.77 -7.29 -25.76
N GLU A 207 -0.42 -7.53 -25.21
CA GLU A 207 -1.68 -7.30 -25.89
C GLU A 207 -2.27 -5.93 -25.49
N ALA A 208 -2.40 -5.02 -26.45
CA ALA A 208 -2.92 -3.68 -26.19
C ALA A 208 -4.32 -3.70 -25.55
N GLU A 209 -5.16 -4.66 -25.91
CA GLU A 209 -6.50 -4.80 -25.36
C GLU A 209 -6.50 -5.22 -23.89
N ALA A 210 -5.48 -5.96 -23.42
CA ALA A 210 -5.29 -6.27 -22.00
C ALA A 210 -4.97 -4.99 -21.20
N ALA A 211 -4.12 -4.12 -21.72
CA ALA A 211 -3.84 -2.81 -21.13
C ALA A 211 -5.08 -1.91 -21.14
N MET A 212 -5.84 -1.87 -22.24
CA MET A 212 -7.10 -1.11 -22.34
C MET A 212 -8.15 -1.59 -21.35
N HIS A 213 -8.26 -2.91 -21.12
CA HIS A 213 -9.16 -3.46 -20.10
C HIS A 213 -8.79 -2.95 -18.69
N THR A 214 -7.50 -3.01 -18.34
CA THR A 214 -7.03 -2.49 -17.05
C THR A 214 -7.28 -0.98 -16.91
N LEU A 215 -7.04 -0.19 -17.98
CA LEU A 215 -7.35 1.23 -17.98
C LEU A 215 -8.85 1.53 -17.82
N ALA A 216 -9.72 0.71 -18.43
CA ALA A 216 -11.16 0.85 -18.24
C ALA A 216 -11.57 0.62 -16.78
N VAL A 217 -10.99 -0.39 -16.10
CA VAL A 217 -11.21 -0.64 -14.67
C VAL A 217 -10.68 0.51 -13.81
N VAL A 218 -9.48 1.01 -14.09
CA VAL A 218 -8.91 2.19 -13.41
C VAL A 218 -9.87 3.38 -13.54
N ALA A 219 -10.32 3.67 -14.75
CA ALA A 219 -11.23 4.78 -15.01
C ALA A 219 -12.59 4.62 -14.30
N ASP A 220 -13.12 3.40 -14.22
CA ASP A 220 -14.36 3.09 -13.49
C ASP A 220 -14.20 3.37 -11.99
N VAL A 221 -13.13 2.86 -11.38
CA VAL A 221 -12.85 3.08 -9.96
C VAL A 221 -12.66 4.55 -9.64
N VAL A 222 -11.82 5.26 -10.40
CA VAL A 222 -11.53 6.68 -10.14
C VAL A 222 -12.77 7.55 -10.31
N ARG A 223 -13.63 7.30 -11.31
CA ARG A 223 -14.87 8.08 -11.52
C ARG A 223 -15.88 7.86 -10.40
N ARG A 224 -16.10 6.62 -10.01
CA ARG A 224 -17.20 6.24 -9.13
C ARG A 224 -16.92 6.45 -7.65
N TYR A 225 -15.67 6.29 -7.22
CA TYR A 225 -15.33 6.29 -5.80
C TYR A 225 -14.51 7.50 -5.42
N ASP A 226 -14.75 8.00 -4.21
CA ASP A 226 -14.04 9.15 -3.63
C ASP A 226 -12.71 8.70 -2.98
N ILE A 227 -11.89 7.97 -3.75
CA ILE A 227 -10.57 7.52 -3.31
C ILE A 227 -9.56 8.68 -3.28
N ASP A 228 -8.58 8.60 -2.37
CA ASP A 228 -7.48 9.58 -2.25
C ASP A 228 -6.29 9.20 -3.13
N GLY A 229 -6.16 7.91 -3.46
CA GLY A 229 -5.12 7.39 -4.34
C GLY A 229 -5.53 6.13 -5.08
N LEU A 230 -4.85 5.88 -6.20
CA LEU A 230 -4.84 4.63 -6.92
C LEU A 230 -3.44 4.01 -6.79
N HIS A 231 -3.36 2.70 -6.60
CA HIS A 231 -2.12 1.98 -6.39
C HIS A 231 -2.04 0.71 -7.23
N ILE A 232 -0.88 0.43 -7.81
CA ILE A 232 -0.58 -0.87 -8.41
C ILE A 232 0.67 -1.47 -7.77
N ASP A 233 0.73 -2.81 -7.75
CA ASP A 233 1.85 -3.58 -7.23
C ASP A 233 2.92 -3.89 -8.30
N ASP A 234 3.78 -4.86 -8.04
CA ASP A 234 4.92 -5.25 -8.90
C ASP A 234 4.62 -6.39 -9.88
N TYR A 235 3.36 -6.79 -10.01
CA TYR A 235 2.97 -7.92 -10.86
C TYR A 235 2.66 -7.46 -12.30
N PHE A 236 3.69 -6.98 -13.03
CA PHE A 236 3.58 -6.60 -14.44
C PHE A 236 3.62 -7.84 -15.33
N TYR A 237 4.78 -8.39 -15.66
CA TYR A 237 4.91 -9.79 -16.03
C TYR A 237 4.95 -10.65 -14.77
N PRO A 238 4.56 -11.96 -14.86
CA PRO A 238 4.61 -12.82 -13.69
C PRO A 238 6.05 -13.10 -13.26
N TYR A 239 6.24 -13.33 -11.95
CA TYR A 239 7.52 -13.85 -11.48
C TYR A 239 7.87 -15.15 -12.20
N PRO A 240 9.16 -15.34 -12.60
CA PRO A 240 9.57 -16.51 -13.36
C PRO A 240 9.25 -17.80 -12.63
N VAL A 241 8.66 -18.77 -13.36
CA VAL A 241 8.52 -20.14 -12.90
C VAL A 241 9.61 -20.99 -13.55
N THR A 242 10.05 -22.04 -12.86
CA THR A 242 11.09 -22.96 -13.35
C THR A 242 10.48 -24.31 -13.67
N THR A 243 11.08 -25.04 -14.61
CA THR A 243 10.63 -26.38 -15.02
C THR A 243 10.61 -27.36 -13.85
N THR A 244 11.53 -27.21 -12.91
CA THR A 244 11.57 -27.92 -11.64
C THR A 244 11.88 -26.92 -10.51
N PRO A 245 11.18 -26.97 -9.37
CA PRO A 245 11.46 -26.09 -8.25
C PRO A 245 12.82 -26.43 -7.62
N ALA A 246 13.49 -25.42 -7.05
CA ALA A 246 14.66 -25.64 -6.24
C ALA A 246 14.30 -26.47 -4.99
N VAL A 247 15.13 -27.42 -4.62
CA VAL A 247 14.98 -28.17 -3.36
C VAL A 247 16.09 -27.70 -2.41
N PRO A 248 15.74 -27.10 -1.26
CA PRO A 248 16.72 -26.69 -0.27
C PRO A 248 17.55 -27.88 0.26
N ALA A 249 18.80 -27.64 0.62
CA ALA A 249 19.61 -28.63 1.31
C ALA A 249 18.94 -29.07 2.61
N THR A 250 19.07 -30.35 2.93
CA THR A 250 18.68 -30.94 4.22
C THR A 250 19.91 -31.44 4.93
N ALA A 251 19.78 -31.90 6.19
CA ALA A 251 20.89 -32.49 6.93
C ALA A 251 21.51 -33.73 6.24
N THR A 252 20.75 -34.35 5.32
CA THR A 252 21.15 -35.63 4.66
C THR A 252 21.24 -35.52 3.13
N ALA A 253 20.89 -34.39 2.52
CA ALA A 253 20.90 -34.20 1.06
C ALA A 253 21.35 -32.79 0.67
N ALA A 254 22.16 -32.71 -0.39
CA ALA A 254 22.58 -31.45 -0.98
C ALA A 254 21.39 -30.70 -1.62
N ALA A 255 21.48 -29.37 -1.73
CA ALA A 255 20.50 -28.57 -2.45
C ALA A 255 20.45 -28.97 -3.94
N ILE A 256 19.24 -29.05 -4.48
CA ILE A 256 19.04 -29.21 -5.92
C ILE A 256 18.67 -27.83 -6.48
N PRO A 257 19.45 -27.28 -7.44
CA PRO A 257 19.13 -26.00 -8.05
C PRO A 257 17.82 -26.10 -8.84
N ALA A 258 17.14 -24.96 -8.99
CA ALA A 258 15.96 -24.88 -9.85
C ALA A 258 16.34 -25.24 -11.30
N GLY A 259 15.40 -25.83 -12.02
CA GLY A 259 15.51 -26.03 -13.46
C GLY A 259 15.49 -24.71 -14.25
N PRO A 260 15.61 -24.78 -15.58
CA PRO A 260 15.49 -23.59 -16.43
C PRO A 260 14.19 -22.82 -16.20
N GLU A 261 14.24 -21.51 -16.33
CA GLU A 261 13.05 -20.66 -16.34
C GLU A 261 12.16 -20.99 -17.56
N VAL A 262 10.86 -21.05 -17.34
CA VAL A 262 9.86 -21.20 -18.39
C VAL A 262 9.63 -19.82 -19.02
N PRO A 263 9.80 -19.65 -20.34
CA PRO A 263 9.48 -18.39 -21.00
C PRO A 263 7.99 -18.04 -20.85
N PHE A 264 7.69 -16.75 -20.69
CA PHE A 264 6.30 -16.30 -20.77
C PHE A 264 5.80 -16.47 -22.21
N PRO A 265 4.59 -17.03 -22.45
CA PRO A 265 4.14 -17.47 -23.77
C PRO A 265 3.52 -16.31 -24.59
N ASP A 266 4.31 -15.29 -24.91
CA ASP A 266 3.95 -14.11 -25.72
C ASP A 266 4.54 -14.12 -27.14
N ASP A 267 4.95 -15.29 -27.66
CA ASP A 267 5.61 -15.40 -28.97
C ASP A 267 4.77 -14.82 -30.10
N GLU A 268 3.46 -15.06 -30.11
CA GLU A 268 2.55 -14.56 -31.13
C GLU A 268 2.44 -13.03 -31.10
N GLY A 269 2.32 -12.45 -29.90
CA GLY A 269 2.27 -11.00 -29.68
C GLY A 269 3.54 -10.33 -30.18
N TYR A 270 4.69 -10.87 -29.82
CA TYR A 270 5.98 -10.36 -30.28
C TYR A 270 6.16 -10.50 -31.79
N ALA A 271 5.74 -11.64 -32.39
CA ALA A 271 5.81 -11.85 -33.84
C ALA A 271 4.93 -10.79 -34.57
N ARG A 272 3.71 -10.52 -34.10
CA ARG A 272 2.85 -9.46 -34.67
C ARG A 272 3.52 -8.09 -34.57
N TYR A 273 4.13 -7.76 -33.42
CA TYR A 273 4.88 -6.51 -33.24
C TYR A 273 6.01 -6.39 -34.30
N ARG A 274 6.79 -7.44 -34.50
CA ARG A 274 7.89 -7.48 -35.51
C ARG A 274 7.36 -7.31 -36.93
N LEU A 275 6.30 -8.02 -37.30
CA LEU A 275 5.66 -7.94 -38.63
C LEU A 275 5.05 -6.53 -38.86
N GLY A 276 4.59 -5.85 -37.83
CA GLY A 276 4.14 -4.47 -37.88
C GLY A 276 5.25 -3.41 -37.99
N GLY A 277 6.52 -3.84 -38.18
CA GLY A 277 7.68 -2.94 -38.29
C GLY A 277 8.35 -2.58 -36.97
N GLY A 278 7.97 -3.21 -35.87
CA GLY A 278 8.57 -2.99 -34.54
C GLY A 278 10.07 -3.33 -34.53
N ALA A 279 10.91 -2.43 -33.98
CA ALA A 279 12.36 -2.55 -33.99
C ALA A 279 12.97 -3.09 -32.71
N LEU A 280 12.24 -3.05 -31.56
CA LEU A 280 12.77 -3.44 -30.26
C LEU A 280 13.03 -4.95 -30.17
N GLY A 281 14.05 -5.33 -29.40
CA GLY A 281 14.22 -6.69 -28.93
C GLY A 281 13.08 -7.09 -27.99
N ARG A 282 12.88 -8.40 -27.74
CA ARG A 282 11.74 -8.90 -26.97
C ARG A 282 11.65 -8.29 -25.57
N GLU A 283 12.76 -8.22 -24.87
CA GLU A 283 12.80 -7.69 -23.51
C GLU A 283 12.46 -6.20 -23.45
N ASP A 284 12.99 -5.41 -24.39
CA ASP A 284 12.68 -3.99 -24.50
C ASP A 284 11.23 -3.75 -24.94
N TRP A 285 10.69 -4.60 -25.82
CA TRP A 285 9.28 -4.57 -26.18
C TRP A 285 8.38 -4.86 -24.97
N ARG A 286 8.72 -5.85 -24.15
CA ARG A 286 8.00 -6.14 -22.91
C ARG A 286 8.04 -4.94 -21.95
N ARG A 287 9.20 -4.32 -21.75
CA ARG A 287 9.34 -3.10 -20.93
C ARG A 287 8.51 -1.95 -21.49
N ALA A 288 8.57 -1.73 -22.81
CA ALA A 288 7.79 -0.67 -23.45
C ALA A 288 6.27 -0.84 -23.26
N ASN A 289 5.76 -2.09 -23.25
CA ASN A 289 4.35 -2.36 -22.98
C ASN A 289 3.98 -2.01 -21.53
N VAL A 290 4.82 -2.37 -20.57
CA VAL A 290 4.60 -2.04 -19.13
C VAL A 290 4.72 -0.54 -18.91
N ASP A 291 5.75 0.11 -19.44
CA ASP A 291 5.94 1.58 -19.37
C ASP A 291 4.71 2.33 -19.91
N SER A 292 4.20 1.88 -21.05
CA SER A 292 3.02 2.49 -21.69
C SER A 292 1.77 2.38 -20.81
N LEU A 293 1.56 1.27 -20.11
CA LEU A 293 0.45 1.13 -19.17
C LEU A 293 0.61 2.06 -17.98
N VAL A 294 1.80 2.13 -17.37
CA VAL A 294 2.05 2.97 -16.19
C VAL A 294 1.82 4.45 -16.54
N GLU A 295 2.38 4.93 -17.65
CA GLU A 295 2.15 6.29 -18.14
C GLU A 295 0.66 6.55 -18.41
N ALA A 296 -0.03 5.61 -19.07
CA ALA A 296 -1.44 5.75 -19.41
C ALA A 296 -2.33 5.78 -18.16
N ILE A 297 -2.03 5.00 -17.12
CA ILE A 297 -2.74 5.05 -15.83
C ILE A 297 -2.56 6.42 -15.19
N TYR A 298 -1.32 6.92 -15.08
CA TYR A 298 -1.03 8.24 -14.54
C TYR A 298 -1.86 9.34 -15.23
N ARG A 299 -1.82 9.36 -16.55
CA ARG A 299 -2.60 10.34 -17.35
C ARG A 299 -4.11 10.19 -17.17
N ALA A 300 -4.62 8.97 -17.15
CA ALA A 300 -6.04 8.70 -16.99
C ALA A 300 -6.57 9.12 -15.62
N VAL A 301 -5.82 8.82 -14.55
CA VAL A 301 -6.17 9.22 -13.18
C VAL A 301 -6.30 10.73 -13.08
N HIS A 302 -5.28 11.50 -13.52
CA HIS A 302 -5.28 12.95 -13.41
C HIS A 302 -6.25 13.65 -14.37
N LEU A 303 -6.56 13.02 -15.51
CA LEU A 303 -7.61 13.53 -16.41
C LEU A 303 -9.01 13.44 -15.76
N ILE A 304 -9.25 12.39 -14.97
CA ILE A 304 -10.56 12.13 -14.34
C ILE A 304 -10.69 12.89 -13.02
N LYS A 305 -9.68 12.79 -12.14
CA LYS A 305 -9.61 13.46 -10.84
C LYS A 305 -8.18 13.94 -10.58
N PRO A 306 -7.86 15.20 -10.89
CA PRO A 306 -6.48 15.72 -10.82
C PRO A 306 -5.78 15.55 -9.46
N TRP A 307 -6.54 15.45 -8.37
CA TRP A 307 -6.04 15.33 -7.01
C TRP A 307 -5.79 13.89 -6.53
N VAL A 308 -6.28 12.88 -7.26
CA VAL A 308 -6.07 11.48 -6.90
C VAL A 308 -4.63 11.09 -7.20
N ARG A 309 -3.89 10.67 -6.17
CA ARG A 309 -2.49 10.24 -6.33
C ARG A 309 -2.42 8.89 -7.01
N PHE A 310 -1.50 8.72 -7.93
CA PHE A 310 -1.16 7.42 -8.49
C PHE A 310 0.16 6.92 -7.92
N GLY A 311 0.19 5.71 -7.37
CA GLY A 311 1.37 5.09 -6.79
C GLY A 311 1.66 3.70 -7.29
N VAL A 312 2.93 3.33 -7.22
CA VAL A 312 3.43 2.00 -7.61
C VAL A 312 4.30 1.44 -6.50
N SER A 313 4.10 0.15 -6.15
CA SER A 313 5.00 -0.57 -5.25
C SER A 313 5.83 -1.62 -6.01
N PRO A 314 6.95 -1.21 -6.64
CA PRO A 314 7.82 -2.11 -7.35
C PRO A 314 8.63 -2.98 -6.40
N PHE A 315 9.25 -4.04 -6.91
CA PHE A 315 10.26 -4.80 -6.17
C PHE A 315 11.37 -3.87 -5.66
N GLY A 316 11.89 -4.12 -4.45
CA GLY A 316 12.76 -3.17 -3.76
C GLY A 316 14.17 -3.00 -4.34
N VAL A 317 14.62 -3.91 -5.22
CA VAL A 317 15.96 -3.88 -5.83
C VAL A 317 15.85 -3.36 -7.26
N GLY A 318 16.59 -2.31 -7.53
CA GLY A 318 16.52 -1.59 -8.80
C GLY A 318 17.27 -2.25 -9.95
N LYS A 319 17.37 -1.49 -11.05
CA LYS A 319 18.02 -1.87 -12.32
C LYS A 319 19.49 -2.24 -12.10
N PRO A 320 19.97 -3.39 -12.61
CA PRO A 320 21.32 -3.89 -12.33
C PRO A 320 22.45 -2.89 -12.56
N GLU A 321 22.40 -2.14 -13.66
CA GLU A 321 23.46 -1.19 -14.03
C GLU A 321 23.54 0.04 -13.12
N LEU A 322 22.47 0.33 -12.36
CA LEU A 322 22.38 1.50 -11.47
C LEU A 322 22.57 1.13 -10.00
N ARG A 323 22.69 -0.15 -9.67
CA ARG A 323 22.79 -0.62 -8.28
C ARG A 323 24.05 -0.13 -7.61
N PRO A 324 23.97 0.28 -6.33
CA PRO A 324 25.15 0.51 -5.51
C PRO A 324 26.06 -0.74 -5.47
N PRO A 325 27.37 -0.57 -5.33
CA PRO A 325 28.28 -1.69 -5.18
C PRO A 325 27.87 -2.63 -4.05
N GLY A 326 27.92 -3.95 -4.32
CA GLY A 326 27.55 -4.98 -3.36
C GLY A 326 26.06 -5.31 -3.29
N VAL A 327 25.16 -4.52 -3.91
CA VAL A 327 23.74 -4.86 -4.00
C VAL A 327 23.52 -5.99 -4.98
N ILE A 328 22.90 -7.07 -4.50
CA ILE A 328 22.60 -8.29 -5.26
C ILE A 328 21.08 -8.54 -5.25
N GLY A 329 20.65 -9.58 -5.93
CA GLY A 329 19.28 -10.08 -5.86
C GLY A 329 18.51 -9.98 -7.17
N PHE A 330 17.24 -10.27 -7.09
CA PHE A 330 16.31 -10.32 -8.22
C PHE A 330 16.26 -9.00 -8.98
N SER A 331 16.20 -9.07 -10.31
CA SER A 331 16.06 -7.91 -11.19
C SER A 331 14.63 -7.81 -11.70
N GLN A 332 13.87 -6.85 -11.19
CA GLN A 332 12.54 -6.56 -11.72
C GLN A 332 12.62 -6.01 -13.16
N TYR A 333 13.68 -5.27 -13.48
CA TYR A 333 13.93 -4.73 -14.82
C TYR A 333 14.04 -5.83 -15.87
N ASP A 334 14.76 -6.94 -15.55
CA ASP A 334 14.99 -8.04 -16.48
C ASP A 334 13.89 -9.10 -16.44
N LYS A 335 13.23 -9.29 -15.30
CA LYS A 335 12.34 -10.43 -15.06
C LYS A 335 10.85 -10.04 -15.02
N LEU A 336 10.53 -8.87 -14.52
CA LEU A 336 9.15 -8.33 -14.52
C LEU A 336 8.96 -7.25 -15.60
N TYR A 337 10.05 -6.92 -16.30
CA TYR A 337 10.12 -5.88 -17.33
C TYR A 337 9.63 -4.52 -16.85
N ALA A 338 9.98 -4.19 -15.60
CA ALA A 338 9.58 -2.99 -14.89
C ALA A 338 10.75 -2.00 -14.80
N ASP A 339 10.70 -0.88 -15.52
CA ASP A 339 11.67 0.21 -15.46
C ASP A 339 11.18 1.29 -14.48
N ALA A 340 11.14 0.92 -13.18
CA ALA A 340 10.60 1.80 -12.13
C ALA A 340 11.42 3.08 -11.94
N GLU A 341 12.71 3.04 -12.23
CA GLU A 341 13.59 4.20 -12.25
C GLU A 341 13.13 5.22 -13.31
N ARG A 342 12.79 4.74 -14.50
CA ARG A 342 12.25 5.57 -15.58
C ARG A 342 10.94 6.20 -15.17
N TRP A 343 10.00 5.44 -14.60
CA TRP A 343 8.69 5.97 -14.20
C TRP A 343 8.83 7.07 -13.15
N LEU A 344 9.74 6.88 -12.18
CA LEU A 344 10.04 7.85 -11.15
C LEU A 344 10.70 9.12 -11.74
N ALA A 345 11.69 8.97 -12.61
CA ALA A 345 12.39 10.07 -13.26
C ALA A 345 11.50 10.87 -14.23
N GLN A 346 10.59 10.20 -14.94
CA GLN A 346 9.62 10.84 -15.83
C GLN A 346 8.41 11.43 -15.09
N GLY A 347 8.27 11.14 -13.78
CA GLY A 347 7.15 11.59 -12.98
C GLY A 347 5.82 10.96 -13.38
N TRP A 348 5.82 9.73 -13.90
CA TRP A 348 4.61 8.96 -14.26
C TRP A 348 3.93 8.31 -13.05
N LEU A 349 4.21 8.80 -11.87
CA LEU A 349 3.59 8.44 -10.61
C LEU A 349 3.71 9.60 -9.62
N ASP A 350 2.86 9.63 -8.60
CA ASP A 350 2.92 10.62 -7.52
C ASP A 350 3.70 10.08 -6.32
N TYR A 351 3.70 8.76 -6.14
CA TYR A 351 4.55 8.14 -5.14
C TYR A 351 5.07 6.77 -5.57
N LEU A 352 6.32 6.51 -5.24
CA LEU A 352 6.94 5.19 -5.34
C LEU A 352 6.98 4.56 -3.94
N ALA A 353 6.51 3.32 -3.83
CA ALA A 353 6.54 2.54 -2.59
C ALA A 353 7.41 1.28 -2.76
N PRO A 354 8.75 1.42 -2.91
CA PRO A 354 9.60 0.27 -3.18
C PRO A 354 9.54 -0.71 -2.02
N GLN A 355 9.39 -2.00 -2.32
CA GLN A 355 9.24 -3.07 -1.32
C GLN A 355 10.60 -3.40 -0.69
N LEU A 356 11.02 -2.61 0.31
CA LEU A 356 12.30 -2.80 1.00
C LEU A 356 12.17 -3.83 2.13
N TYR A 357 11.86 -5.08 1.73
CA TYR A 357 11.46 -6.16 2.63
C TYR A 357 12.64 -6.93 3.25
N TRP A 358 13.72 -6.23 3.57
CA TRP A 358 14.93 -6.79 4.19
C TRP A 358 15.33 -6.02 5.44
N PRO A 359 15.97 -6.70 6.41
CA PRO A 359 16.52 -6.04 7.59
C PRO A 359 17.60 -4.98 7.24
N ILE A 360 17.79 -4.04 8.14
CA ILE A 360 18.82 -2.98 8.04
C ILE A 360 20.21 -3.58 7.75
N ALA A 361 20.55 -4.68 8.42
CA ALA A 361 21.87 -5.31 8.33
C ALA A 361 21.98 -6.43 7.29
N ARG A 362 20.95 -6.63 6.42
CA ARG A 362 20.98 -7.72 5.43
C ARG A 362 22.03 -7.46 4.37
N GLU A 363 23.15 -8.16 4.43
CA GLU A 363 24.23 -8.05 3.45
C GLU A 363 23.71 -8.21 2.00
N GLY A 364 24.14 -7.32 1.11
CA GLY A 364 23.71 -7.25 -0.27
C GLY A 364 22.29 -6.66 -0.50
N LEU A 365 21.52 -6.44 0.58
CA LEU A 365 20.14 -5.96 0.51
C LEU A 365 19.79 -5.04 1.71
N GLN A 366 20.78 -4.29 2.21
CA GLN A 366 20.62 -3.41 3.36
C GLN A 366 19.53 -2.37 3.11
N PHE A 367 18.55 -2.29 4.02
CA PHE A 367 17.44 -1.32 3.94
C PHE A 367 17.92 0.13 3.67
N PRO A 368 18.91 0.69 4.40
CA PRO A 368 19.36 2.07 4.16
C PRO A 368 19.99 2.26 2.77
N VAL A 369 20.74 1.28 2.28
CA VAL A 369 21.38 1.35 0.95
C VAL A 369 20.35 1.37 -0.16
N LEU A 370 19.32 0.51 -0.06
CA LEU A 370 18.23 0.47 -1.02
C LEU A 370 17.35 1.72 -0.96
N LEU A 371 17.09 2.25 0.24
CA LEU A 371 16.35 3.50 0.40
C LEU A 371 17.10 4.67 -0.25
N ASP A 372 18.40 4.82 0.05
CA ASP A 372 19.23 5.88 -0.53
C ASP A 372 19.31 5.76 -2.06
N TYR A 373 19.38 4.54 -2.59
CA TYR A 373 19.29 4.28 -4.03
C TYR A 373 18.01 4.88 -4.64
N TRP A 374 16.84 4.53 -4.12
CA TRP A 374 15.56 5.02 -4.66
C TRP A 374 15.41 6.53 -4.53
N LEU A 375 15.92 7.12 -3.45
CA LEU A 375 15.93 8.59 -3.29
C LEU A 375 16.81 9.27 -4.34
N GLN A 376 17.93 8.66 -4.74
CA GLN A 376 18.82 9.18 -5.80
C GLN A 376 18.16 9.09 -7.19
N GLN A 377 17.32 8.10 -7.47
CA GLN A 377 16.59 7.98 -8.72
C GLN A 377 15.44 8.99 -8.86
N ASN A 378 15.04 9.64 -7.76
CA ASN A 378 13.87 10.52 -7.70
C ASN A 378 14.13 11.94 -8.20
N THR A 379 14.49 12.07 -9.47
CA THR A 379 14.81 13.38 -10.08
C THR A 379 13.58 14.28 -10.30
N ALA A 380 12.38 13.70 -10.37
CA ALA A 380 11.12 14.44 -10.49
C ALA A 380 10.52 14.87 -9.14
N SER A 381 11.24 14.67 -8.03
CA SER A 381 10.82 15.05 -6.66
C SER A 381 9.45 14.51 -6.26
N ARG A 382 9.15 13.27 -6.66
CA ARG A 382 7.94 12.56 -6.25
C ARG A 382 8.08 12.03 -4.83
N HIS A 383 6.99 11.58 -4.23
CA HIS A 383 7.08 10.94 -2.92
C HIS A 383 7.76 9.57 -3.02
N VAL A 384 8.64 9.26 -2.05
CA VAL A 384 9.19 7.90 -1.87
C VAL A 384 8.79 7.41 -0.48
N TRP A 385 7.96 6.38 -0.44
CA TRP A 385 7.40 5.77 0.77
C TRP A 385 7.78 4.28 0.84
N PRO A 386 8.97 3.93 1.37
CA PRO A 386 9.40 2.54 1.39
C PRO A 386 8.39 1.62 2.06
N GLY A 387 8.18 0.45 1.46
CA GLY A 387 7.44 -0.64 2.05
C GLY A 387 8.26 -1.31 3.14
N LEU A 388 7.67 -1.46 4.34
CA LEU A 388 8.26 -2.14 5.49
C LEU A 388 7.62 -3.51 5.65
N PHE A 389 8.42 -4.60 5.74
CA PHE A 389 7.86 -5.94 5.87
C PHE A 389 7.41 -6.24 7.30
N THR A 390 6.43 -5.51 7.75
CA THR A 390 5.87 -5.60 9.10
C THR A 390 5.33 -7.00 9.42
N SER A 391 4.83 -7.73 8.43
CA SER A 391 4.35 -9.11 8.60
C SER A 391 5.46 -10.11 8.95
N GLN A 392 6.73 -9.74 8.78
CA GLN A 392 7.87 -10.57 9.18
C GLN A 392 8.26 -10.38 10.66
N THR A 393 7.63 -9.46 11.37
CA THR A 393 7.80 -9.30 12.82
C THR A 393 7.39 -10.57 13.56
N ILE A 394 8.14 -10.93 14.61
CA ILE A 394 7.96 -12.14 15.42
C ILE A 394 6.49 -12.34 15.77
N ASN A 395 5.97 -13.48 15.34
CA ASN A 395 4.61 -13.92 15.64
C ASN A 395 4.70 -15.11 16.61
N PRO A 396 4.19 -15.02 17.85
CA PRO A 396 4.30 -16.08 18.83
C PRO A 396 3.62 -17.39 18.39
N ASN A 397 2.71 -17.31 17.42
CA ASN A 397 1.98 -18.46 16.88
C ASN A 397 2.69 -19.14 15.70
N VAL A 398 3.84 -18.63 15.27
CA VAL A 398 4.59 -19.16 14.13
C VAL A 398 6.06 -19.30 14.50
N ARG A 399 6.58 -20.53 14.41
CA ARG A 399 8.03 -20.78 14.58
C ARG A 399 8.73 -20.58 13.24
N SER A 400 9.47 -19.49 13.10
CA SER A 400 10.32 -19.23 11.93
C SER A 400 11.56 -18.47 12.38
N LEU A 401 12.73 -18.93 11.93
CA LEU A 401 14.01 -18.24 12.15
C LEU A 401 14.20 -17.02 11.22
N LEU A 402 13.27 -16.81 10.30
CA LEU A 402 13.33 -15.69 9.35
C LEU A 402 12.64 -14.42 9.88
N MET A 403 11.97 -14.51 11.05
CA MET A 403 11.29 -13.37 11.66
C MET A 403 12.28 -12.53 12.46
N TRP A 404 12.04 -11.22 12.47
CA TRP A 404 12.84 -10.27 13.24
C TRP A 404 12.00 -9.58 14.33
N PRO A 405 12.65 -8.98 15.35
CA PRO A 405 11.93 -8.27 16.41
C PRO A 405 11.24 -7.00 15.85
N GLY A 406 10.15 -6.60 16.48
CA GLY A 406 9.42 -5.36 16.13
C GLY A 406 10.32 -4.11 16.15
N ARG A 407 11.40 -4.13 16.93
CA ARG A 407 12.42 -3.10 16.95
C ARG A 407 13.01 -2.80 15.57
N GLU A 408 13.17 -3.80 14.71
CA GLU A 408 13.64 -3.63 13.33
C GLU A 408 12.80 -2.59 12.57
N ILE A 409 11.47 -2.66 12.70
CA ILE A 409 10.56 -1.72 12.06
C ILE A 409 10.73 -0.30 12.63
N PHE A 410 10.95 -0.16 13.94
CA PHE A 410 11.23 1.14 14.55
C PHE A 410 12.51 1.78 14.01
N GLU A 411 13.55 0.98 13.88
CA GLU A 411 14.85 1.43 13.37
C GLU A 411 14.76 1.79 11.88
N GLN A 412 13.99 1.05 11.08
CA GLN A 412 13.72 1.40 9.69
C GLN A 412 12.94 2.73 9.57
N ILE A 413 11.93 2.97 10.42
CA ILE A 413 11.23 4.26 10.47
C ILE A 413 12.18 5.40 10.88
N ALA A 414 13.02 5.19 11.87
CA ALA A 414 14.00 6.19 12.29
C ALA A 414 15.01 6.52 11.18
N LEU A 415 15.48 5.50 10.46
CA LEU A 415 16.35 5.67 9.30
C LEU A 415 15.65 6.41 8.15
N GLN A 416 14.39 6.09 7.86
CA GLN A 416 13.60 6.80 6.88
C GLN A 416 13.47 8.28 7.26
N ARG A 417 13.13 8.60 8.51
CA ARG A 417 13.00 9.97 9.02
C ARG A 417 14.31 10.77 8.99
N SER A 418 15.47 10.12 9.07
CA SER A 418 16.76 10.78 8.91
C SER A 418 17.06 11.22 7.47
N ARG A 419 16.17 10.89 6.52
CA ARG A 419 16.27 11.23 5.11
C ARG A 419 15.07 12.09 4.69
N PRO A 420 15.20 13.43 4.68
CA PRO A 420 14.05 14.33 4.43
C PRO A 420 13.32 14.09 3.11
N ALA A 421 13.99 13.52 2.10
CA ALA A 421 13.38 13.17 0.82
C ALA A 421 12.46 11.94 0.90
N ALA A 422 12.58 11.10 1.95
CA ALA A 422 11.66 10.00 2.23
C ALA A 422 10.53 10.52 3.12
N THR A 423 9.38 10.82 2.52
CA THR A 423 8.29 11.55 3.17
C THR A 423 7.26 10.66 3.87
N GLY A 424 7.56 9.37 4.07
CA GLY A 424 6.68 8.42 4.74
C GLY A 424 7.04 6.98 4.45
N HIS A 425 6.17 6.04 4.82
CA HIS A 425 6.36 4.60 4.64
C HIS A 425 5.02 3.87 4.65
N ILE A 426 5.03 2.59 4.22
CA ILE A 426 3.83 1.75 4.17
C ILE A 426 4.14 0.37 4.80
N HIS A 427 3.34 -0.07 5.76
CA HIS A 427 3.47 -1.37 6.41
C HIS A 427 2.87 -2.49 5.57
N PHE A 428 3.63 -3.53 5.26
CA PHE A 428 3.12 -4.77 4.69
C PHE A 428 3.08 -5.86 5.77
N SER A 429 1.93 -6.21 6.32
CA SER A 429 0.62 -5.69 6.03
C SER A 429 -0.15 -5.44 7.34
N MET A 430 -1.42 -5.04 7.22
CA MET A 430 -2.27 -4.66 8.34
C MET A 430 -2.47 -5.79 9.36
N VAL A 431 -2.42 -7.07 8.95
CA VAL A 431 -2.58 -8.23 9.85
C VAL A 431 -1.57 -8.23 11.01
N ALA A 432 -0.34 -7.78 10.79
CA ALA A 432 0.66 -7.71 11.85
C ALA A 432 0.32 -6.66 12.90
N LEU A 433 -0.21 -5.51 12.48
CA LEU A 433 -0.68 -4.46 13.37
C LEU A 433 -1.98 -4.84 14.10
N MET A 434 -2.87 -5.57 13.42
CA MET A 434 -4.08 -6.12 14.05
C MET A 434 -3.76 -7.12 15.16
N GLN A 435 -2.72 -7.94 14.96
CA GLN A 435 -2.27 -8.95 15.91
C GLN A 435 -1.31 -8.39 16.96
N ASP A 436 -0.93 -7.12 16.86
CA ASP A 436 0.07 -6.47 17.72
C ASP A 436 1.34 -7.32 17.90
N ARG A 437 1.86 -7.85 16.78
CA ARG A 437 3.02 -8.75 16.79
C ARG A 437 4.21 -8.09 17.47
N ASP A 438 4.81 -8.77 18.43
CA ASP A 438 5.90 -8.27 19.26
C ASP A 438 5.62 -6.86 19.83
N SER A 439 4.37 -6.60 20.23
CA SER A 439 3.86 -5.30 20.72
C SER A 439 4.07 -4.12 19.76
N LEU A 440 4.28 -4.39 18.46
CA LEU A 440 4.66 -3.39 17.48
C LEU A 440 3.66 -2.24 17.37
N ALA A 441 2.36 -2.55 17.25
CA ALA A 441 1.35 -1.51 17.10
C ALA A 441 1.19 -0.66 18.37
N THR A 442 1.28 -1.28 19.54
CA THR A 442 1.29 -0.59 20.85
C THR A 442 2.49 0.35 20.94
N LEU A 443 3.67 -0.11 20.53
CA LEU A 443 4.89 0.69 20.56
C LEU A 443 4.87 1.82 19.50
N LEU A 444 4.37 1.58 18.30
CA LEU A 444 4.19 2.63 17.29
C LEU A 444 3.31 3.76 17.81
N GLN A 445 2.16 3.43 18.42
CA GLN A 445 1.26 4.41 19.02
C GLN A 445 1.93 5.23 20.12
N ALA A 446 2.71 4.57 20.98
CA ALA A 446 3.32 5.23 22.14
C ALA A 446 4.52 6.12 21.79
N TRP A 447 5.25 5.80 20.69
CA TRP A 447 6.50 6.50 20.34
C TRP A 447 6.50 7.06 18.92
N SER A 448 6.60 6.20 17.91
CA SER A 448 6.81 6.68 16.54
C SER A 448 5.63 7.51 16.02
N TYR A 449 4.41 7.21 16.45
CA TYR A 449 3.19 7.89 16.03
C TYR A 449 2.46 8.61 17.17
N ALA A 450 3.15 8.88 18.28
CA ALA A 450 2.59 9.61 19.42
C ALA A 450 2.02 10.99 19.05
N GLN A 451 2.56 11.63 18.01
CA GLN A 451 2.00 12.83 17.40
C GLN A 451 1.36 12.47 16.07
N ALA A 452 0.15 12.99 15.83
CA ALA A 452 -0.49 12.87 14.54
C ALA A 452 0.33 13.56 13.45
N ALA A 453 0.23 13.08 12.21
CA ALA A 453 0.85 13.70 11.05
C ALA A 453 -0.17 13.82 9.91
N LEU A 454 -0.06 14.91 9.15
CA LEU A 454 -0.74 15.03 7.87
C LEU A 454 -0.02 14.20 6.81
N VAL A 455 -0.76 13.74 5.83
CA VAL A 455 -0.16 13.21 4.60
C VAL A 455 0.68 14.32 3.95
N PRO A 456 1.86 14.00 3.39
CA PRO A 456 2.68 14.98 2.69
C PRO A 456 1.93 15.66 1.56
N GLU A 457 2.17 16.94 1.40
CA GLU A 457 1.59 17.75 0.34
C GLU A 457 2.14 17.34 -1.03
N THR A 458 1.25 17.14 -1.98
CA THR A 458 1.59 16.78 -3.37
C THR A 458 1.71 18.07 -4.20
N THR A 459 2.81 18.77 -4.03
CA THR A 459 3.00 20.16 -4.54
C THR A 459 2.88 20.30 -6.05
N TRP A 460 3.16 19.26 -6.82
CA TRP A 460 3.01 19.26 -8.29
C TRP A 460 1.56 19.12 -8.76
N LEU A 461 0.62 18.84 -7.86
CA LEU A 461 -0.83 18.78 -8.12
C LEU A 461 -1.59 19.95 -7.51
N ASN A 462 -0.89 20.88 -6.84
CA ASN A 462 -1.52 21.98 -6.12
C ASN A 462 -2.29 22.92 -7.03
N GLY A 463 -3.48 23.30 -6.56
CA GLY A 463 -4.24 24.46 -6.99
C GLY A 463 -4.05 25.64 -6.02
N PRO A 464 -4.97 26.60 -5.98
CA PRO A 464 -5.01 27.60 -4.93
C PRO A 464 -5.26 26.96 -3.57
N PRO A 465 -4.65 27.48 -2.49
CA PRO A 465 -4.85 26.93 -1.15
C PRO A 465 -6.33 26.99 -0.74
N PRO A 466 -6.79 26.05 0.12
CA PRO A 466 -8.17 26.03 0.55
C PRO A 466 -8.53 27.31 1.33
N PRO A 467 -9.79 27.77 1.26
CA PRO A 467 -10.22 28.99 1.95
C PRO A 467 -10.10 28.85 3.47
N THR A 468 -9.77 29.93 4.13
CA THR A 468 -9.68 30.01 5.60
C THR A 468 -11.04 29.69 6.21
N PRO A 469 -11.12 28.71 7.13
CA PRO A 469 -12.38 28.33 7.76
C PRO A 469 -12.90 29.44 8.69
N GLN A 470 -14.22 29.59 8.79
CA GLN A 470 -14.86 30.38 9.84
C GLN A 470 -15.11 29.46 11.03
N VAL A 471 -14.52 29.83 12.17
CA VAL A 471 -14.54 28.98 13.39
C VAL A 471 -14.92 29.84 14.59
N ARG A 472 -15.77 29.32 15.49
CA ARG A 472 -16.14 29.97 16.73
C ARG A 472 -16.29 28.98 17.87
N ILE A 473 -16.08 29.44 19.09
CA ILE A 473 -16.38 28.68 20.33
C ILE A 473 -17.78 29.05 20.81
N VAL A 474 -18.60 28.02 21.08
CA VAL A 474 -19.92 28.16 21.65
C VAL A 474 -20.04 27.16 22.82
N GLY A 475 -19.98 27.67 24.05
CA GLY A 475 -19.87 26.81 25.24
C GLY A 475 -18.61 25.94 25.18
N GLU A 476 -18.77 24.63 25.31
CA GLU A 476 -17.69 23.64 25.26
C GLU A 476 -17.44 23.10 23.84
N GLN A 477 -18.04 23.68 22.81
CA GLN A 477 -17.90 23.22 21.43
C GLN A 477 -17.21 24.24 20.54
N VAL A 478 -16.38 23.74 19.66
CA VAL A 478 -15.84 24.47 18.51
C VAL A 478 -16.72 24.16 17.31
N LEU A 479 -17.33 25.21 16.74
CA LEU A 479 -18.15 25.11 15.53
C LEU A 479 -17.33 25.58 14.35
N ILE A 480 -17.42 24.85 13.24
CA ILE A 480 -16.78 25.16 11.97
C ILE A 480 -17.88 25.39 10.94
N ASP A 481 -17.99 26.60 10.46
CA ASP A 481 -18.92 26.91 9.39
C ASP A 481 -18.34 26.38 8.05
N ALA A 482 -19.20 25.83 7.21
CA ALA A 482 -18.76 25.41 5.86
C ALA A 482 -18.25 26.65 5.12
N PRO A 483 -17.09 26.56 4.44
CA PRO A 483 -16.67 27.66 3.58
C PRO A 483 -17.78 27.93 2.56
N ALA A 484 -18.16 29.21 2.41
CA ALA A 484 -19.10 29.63 1.39
C ALA A 484 -18.41 29.52 0.03
N SER A 485 -18.48 28.36 -0.60
CA SER A 485 -17.99 28.15 -1.96
C SER A 485 -19.13 28.41 -2.92
N SER A 486 -18.99 29.43 -3.75
CA SER A 486 -19.95 29.77 -4.81
C SER A 486 -19.84 28.82 -6.02
N THR A 487 -18.77 28.04 -6.14
CA THR A 487 -18.58 26.95 -7.12
C THR A 487 -17.45 26.05 -6.60
N PRO A 488 -17.73 24.84 -6.14
CA PRO A 488 -16.65 23.92 -5.80
C PRO A 488 -15.95 23.49 -7.10
N SER A 489 -14.74 23.97 -7.34
CA SER A 489 -13.80 23.17 -8.10
C SER A 489 -13.63 21.84 -7.35
N ALA A 490 -13.61 20.72 -8.06
CA ALA A 490 -13.45 19.42 -7.40
C ALA A 490 -12.12 19.30 -6.62
N SER A 491 -11.11 20.14 -6.95
CA SER A 491 -9.85 20.29 -6.21
C SER A 491 -10.02 21.03 -4.88
N ASP A 492 -11.05 21.89 -4.74
CA ASP A 492 -11.30 22.71 -3.54
C ASP A 492 -12.08 21.95 -2.46
N ALA A 493 -12.48 20.71 -2.73
CA ALA A 493 -13.21 19.92 -1.78
C ALA A 493 -12.36 19.69 -0.54
N LEU A 494 -12.77 20.35 0.57
CA LEU A 494 -12.23 20.13 1.90
C LEU A 494 -12.16 18.63 2.20
N ASN A 495 -10.96 18.17 2.47
CA ASN A 495 -10.72 16.75 2.75
C ASN A 495 -10.67 16.49 4.26
N ARG A 496 -9.94 17.33 5.01
CA ARG A 496 -9.71 17.17 6.45
C ARG A 496 -9.58 18.50 7.16
N TRP A 497 -9.66 18.45 8.47
CA TRP A 497 -9.30 19.53 9.37
C TRP A 497 -8.00 19.18 10.11
N ALA A 498 -7.01 20.05 10.05
CA ALA A 498 -5.88 20.03 10.97
C ALA A 498 -6.25 20.87 12.20
N VAL A 499 -6.39 20.23 13.36
CA VAL A 499 -6.85 20.86 14.60
C VAL A 499 -5.78 20.69 15.66
N TRP A 500 -5.18 21.80 16.05
CA TRP A 500 -4.31 21.87 17.20
C TRP A 500 -5.10 22.26 18.44
N ARG A 501 -4.92 21.54 19.54
CA ARG A 501 -5.46 21.87 20.87
C ARG A 501 -4.32 22.12 21.83
N ARG A 502 -4.39 23.21 22.60
CA ARG A 502 -3.42 23.51 23.66
C ARG A 502 -3.98 23.04 25.00
N GLU A 503 -3.46 21.92 25.49
CA GLU A 503 -3.82 21.30 26.76
C GLU A 503 -2.59 21.26 27.68
N ASP A 504 -2.71 21.69 28.92
CA ASP A 504 -1.61 21.77 29.90
C ASP A 504 -0.35 22.50 29.32
N GLY A 505 -0.61 23.56 28.55
CA GLY A 505 0.44 24.36 27.93
C GLY A 505 1.12 23.70 26.70
N VAL A 506 0.65 22.54 26.24
CA VAL A 506 1.21 21.76 25.14
C VAL A 506 0.22 21.68 23.98
N TRP A 507 0.69 21.95 22.76
CA TRP A 507 -0.08 21.78 21.55
C TRP A 507 -0.09 20.31 21.09
N ARG A 508 -1.29 19.79 20.78
CA ARG A 508 -1.49 18.44 20.23
C ARG A 508 -2.30 18.52 18.95
N LEU A 509 -1.77 17.92 17.87
CA LEU A 509 -2.44 17.84 16.58
C LEU A 509 -3.46 16.70 16.58
N SER A 510 -4.63 16.96 16.00
CA SER A 510 -5.60 15.97 15.58
C SER A 510 -5.97 16.22 14.13
N VAL A 511 -6.11 15.15 13.34
CA VAL A 511 -6.61 15.22 11.97
C VAL A 511 -8.03 14.70 11.98
N LEU A 512 -8.98 15.55 11.61
CA LEU A 512 -10.41 15.24 11.68
C LEU A 512 -11.01 15.20 10.27
N SER A 513 -12.11 14.45 10.12
CA SER A 513 -12.86 14.41 8.86
C SER A 513 -13.28 15.79 8.38
N GLY A 514 -13.11 16.08 7.09
CA GLY A 514 -13.58 17.33 6.48
C GLY A 514 -15.10 17.53 6.53
N SER A 515 -15.85 16.45 6.73
CA SER A 515 -17.31 16.55 6.92
C SER A 515 -17.73 17.02 8.32
N LEU A 516 -16.80 17.01 9.29
CA LEU A 516 -17.11 17.41 10.66
C LEU A 516 -17.36 18.93 10.73
N ARG A 517 -18.44 19.33 11.41
CA ARG A 517 -18.81 20.74 11.59
C ARG A 517 -18.72 21.21 13.04
N ARG A 518 -18.44 20.32 13.96
CA ARG A 518 -18.27 20.63 15.39
C ARG A 518 -17.41 19.56 16.07
N PHE A 519 -16.69 19.98 17.09
CA PHE A 519 -15.96 19.09 17.99
C PHE A 519 -15.86 19.70 19.38
N GLU A 520 -15.64 18.85 20.38
CA GLU A 520 -15.51 19.29 21.78
C GLU A 520 -14.18 20.05 21.98
N LEU A 521 -14.26 21.19 22.69
CA LEU A 521 -13.10 21.95 23.12
C LEU A 521 -12.31 21.16 24.19
N GLY A 522 -13.00 20.38 25.02
CA GLY A 522 -12.40 19.60 26.09
C GLY A 522 -11.66 20.47 27.10
N LYS A 523 -10.44 20.07 27.49
CA LYS A 523 -9.57 20.84 28.41
C LYS A 523 -8.70 21.89 27.69
N ALA A 524 -8.86 22.06 26.39
CA ALA A 524 -8.01 22.96 25.62
C ALA A 524 -8.26 24.44 26.03
N THR A 525 -7.19 25.18 26.29
CA THR A 525 -7.20 26.62 26.55
C THR A 525 -7.17 27.44 25.24
N ALA A 526 -6.73 26.83 24.13
CA ALA A 526 -6.75 27.42 22.81
C ALA A 526 -6.81 26.31 21.73
N VAL A 527 -7.34 26.68 20.58
CA VAL A 527 -7.34 25.81 19.40
C VAL A 527 -6.87 26.57 18.17
N VAL A 528 -6.17 25.89 17.27
CA VAL A 528 -5.87 26.38 15.91
C VAL A 528 -6.48 25.42 14.92
N VAL A 529 -7.26 25.94 13.97
CA VAL A 529 -7.92 25.15 12.93
C VAL A 529 -7.44 25.60 11.55
N GLN A 530 -7.14 24.63 10.70
CA GLN A 530 -6.82 24.83 9.27
C GLN A 530 -7.61 23.83 8.45
N ALA A 531 -8.10 24.25 7.30
CA ALA A 531 -8.61 23.36 6.26
C ALA A 531 -7.43 22.66 5.56
N VAL A 532 -7.62 21.41 5.19
CA VAL A 532 -6.69 20.61 4.38
C VAL A 532 -7.43 20.16 3.13
N ASP A 533 -6.91 20.47 1.96
CA ASP A 533 -7.49 20.05 0.69
C ASP A 533 -7.06 18.62 0.29
N ARG A 534 -7.47 18.18 -0.91
CA ARG A 534 -7.17 16.85 -1.46
C ARG A 534 -5.69 16.62 -1.77
N THR A 535 -4.93 17.69 -2.02
CA THR A 535 -3.49 17.61 -2.32
C THR A 535 -2.63 17.74 -1.07
N GLY A 536 -3.25 18.04 0.08
CA GLY A 536 -2.58 18.23 1.36
C GLY A 536 -2.21 19.68 1.66
N GLN A 537 -2.63 20.65 0.84
CA GLN A 537 -2.43 22.08 1.14
C GLN A 537 -3.23 22.50 2.36
N LEU A 538 -2.70 23.46 3.11
CA LEU A 538 -3.33 24.04 4.29
C LEU A 538 -3.85 25.46 4.00
N SER A 539 -5.02 25.76 4.55
CA SER A 539 -5.48 27.15 4.65
C SER A 539 -4.65 27.96 5.64
N GLU A 540 -4.91 29.27 5.70
CA GLU A 540 -4.46 30.10 6.80
C GLU A 540 -4.97 29.57 8.15
N ARG A 541 -4.22 29.86 9.23
CA ARG A 541 -4.53 29.44 10.59
C ARG A 541 -5.62 30.30 11.21
N VAL A 542 -6.58 29.68 11.87
CA VAL A 542 -7.56 30.37 12.72
C VAL A 542 -7.29 29.98 14.17
N LEU A 543 -6.81 30.95 14.95
CA LEU A 543 -6.58 30.79 16.39
C LEU A 543 -7.79 31.26 17.18
N LEU A 544 -8.29 30.41 18.08
CA LEU A 544 -9.28 30.76 19.07
C LEU A 544 -8.73 30.47 20.47
N LYS A 545 -8.93 31.40 21.40
CA LYS A 545 -8.64 31.18 22.83
C LYS A 545 -9.96 30.94 23.57
N ARG A 546 -9.93 30.09 24.57
CA ARG A 546 -11.09 29.89 25.46
C ARG A 546 -11.44 31.23 26.13
N PRO A 547 -12.71 31.66 26.11
CA PRO A 547 -13.15 32.88 26.79
C PRO A 547 -12.80 32.93 28.26
#